data_c15545de8c02267d9b14d2c73dee9022
#
_entry.id   c15545de8c02267d9b14d2c73dee9022
#
_cell.length_a   1.000
_cell.length_b   1.000
_cell.length_c   1.000
_cell.angle_alpha   90.00
_cell.angle_beta   90.00
_cell.angle_gamma   90.00
#
_symmetry.space_group_name_H-M   'P 1'
#
loop_
_entity.id
_entity.type
_entity.pdbx_description
1 polymer ?
#
loop_
_entity_poly.entity_id
_entity_poly.type
_entity_poly.pdbx_seq_one_letter_code
_entity_poly.pdbx_strand_id
1 'polypeptide(L)'
;MKADLPSRRILNTVLPGILVVMWSTGFIGAKFGLPYAEPATFLAYRFTVVAVILVVVAFLMRAPWPKSAKAYFHLFIVGLLLQAVNLGCVFFAIDFGVDASVTALINGLQPALVAIIAISVLGERTSGWQWLGFVLGLGGVAMVVWRKLELGVGTPLGMSLSVCALLGLSIGVIYQKKFCEDMDLRTGTAMQTAAAAVAMWIVSAGWETGVVDWTGEFIFAFVWLSVVLSLGAIILLLYLIRCGQAARVSSLFFLVPPVAAIFSYFMFNETFGAVAMIGMLVAVIGVGLVNRNP
;
A
#
# COMPACT_ATOMS: atom_id res chain seq x y z
N MET A 1 37.26 3.51 14.11
CA MET A 1 36.98 4.40 12.97
C MET A 1 36.93 3.53 11.71
N LYS A 2 35.76 2.93 11.38
CA LYS A 2 35.59 2.13 10.16
C LYS A 2 35.33 3.11 9.02
N ALA A 3 36.28 3.21 8.09
CA ALA A 3 36.15 4.01 6.90
C ALA A 3 34.90 3.56 6.14
N ASP A 4 33.91 4.44 6.02
CA ASP A 4 32.72 4.21 5.17
C ASP A 4 33.17 4.16 3.72
N LEU A 5 33.22 2.98 3.15
CA LEU A 5 33.49 2.78 1.75
C LEU A 5 32.43 3.58 0.92
N PRO A 6 32.83 4.35 -0.09
CA PRO A 6 31.90 5.16 -0.90
C PRO A 6 30.75 4.35 -1.49
N SER A 7 30.94 3.04 -1.74
CA SER A 7 29.92 2.11 -2.16
C SER A 7 28.76 1.94 -1.14
N ARG A 8 29.03 1.96 0.15
CA ARG A 8 27.99 1.85 1.20
C ARG A 8 27.14 3.11 1.30
N ARG A 9 27.73 4.31 1.13
CA ARG A 9 26.97 5.58 1.13
C ARG A 9 26.02 5.65 -0.07
N ILE A 10 26.49 5.31 -1.26
CA ILE A 10 25.67 5.29 -2.49
C ILE A 10 24.54 4.26 -2.33
N LEU A 11 24.82 3.05 -1.88
CA LEU A 11 23.83 2.00 -1.69
C LEU A 11 22.75 2.43 -0.69
N ASN A 12 23.13 3.04 0.43
CA ASN A 12 22.22 3.52 1.47
C ASN A 12 21.38 4.74 1.04
N THR A 13 21.75 5.44 -0.03
CA THR A 13 20.95 6.55 -0.56
C THR A 13 20.04 6.11 -1.69
N VAL A 14 20.49 5.18 -2.52
CA VAL A 14 19.75 4.69 -3.70
C VAL A 14 18.64 3.70 -3.33
N LEU A 15 18.91 2.75 -2.41
CA LEU A 15 17.96 1.71 -2.06
C LEU A 15 16.61 2.23 -1.53
N PRO A 16 16.55 3.25 -0.66
CA PRO A 16 15.27 3.84 -0.26
C PRO A 16 14.50 4.47 -1.42
N GLY A 17 15.20 5.10 -2.36
CA GLY A 17 14.58 5.63 -3.59
C GLY A 17 14.00 4.51 -4.47
N ILE A 18 14.71 3.41 -4.63
CA ILE A 18 14.22 2.22 -5.35
C ILE A 18 12.94 1.69 -4.68
N LEU A 19 12.88 1.64 -3.35
CA LEU A 19 11.71 1.19 -2.63
C LEU A 19 10.49 2.08 -2.92
N VAL A 20 10.66 3.41 -2.94
CA VAL A 20 9.58 4.35 -3.29
C VAL A 20 9.09 4.13 -4.72
N VAL A 21 10.01 3.99 -5.68
CA VAL A 21 9.65 3.68 -7.08
C VAL A 21 8.89 2.36 -7.17
N MET A 22 9.41 1.30 -6.56
CA MET A 22 8.74 -0.01 -6.54
C MET A 22 7.32 0.12 -5.97
N TRP A 23 7.16 0.79 -4.83
CA TRP A 23 5.84 0.94 -4.17
C TRP A 23 4.86 1.75 -5.04
N SER A 24 5.34 2.83 -5.67
CA SER A 24 4.54 3.65 -6.57
C SER A 24 4.04 2.86 -7.78
N THR A 25 4.86 1.94 -8.30
CA THR A 25 4.46 1.08 -9.43
C THR A 25 3.37 0.06 -9.07
N GLY A 26 3.03 -0.10 -7.79
CA GLY A 26 1.92 -0.96 -7.37
C GLY A 26 0.56 -0.49 -7.90
N PHE A 27 0.30 0.80 -7.83
CA PHE A 27 -0.93 1.41 -8.37
C PHE A 27 -0.94 1.40 -9.90
N ILE A 28 0.24 1.61 -10.50
CA ILE A 28 0.42 1.58 -11.95
C ILE A 28 0.21 0.16 -12.50
N GLY A 29 0.80 -0.84 -11.84
CA GLY A 29 0.64 -2.24 -12.21
C GLY A 29 -0.79 -2.74 -12.05
N ALA A 30 -1.54 -2.24 -11.06
CA ALA A 30 -2.97 -2.50 -10.94
C ALA A 30 -3.72 -1.98 -12.18
N LYS A 31 -3.55 -0.70 -12.53
CA LYS A 31 -4.20 -0.10 -13.70
C LYS A 31 -3.78 -0.75 -15.01
N PHE A 32 -2.53 -1.22 -15.11
CA PHE A 32 -2.02 -1.89 -16.31
C PHE A 32 -2.58 -3.31 -16.48
N GLY A 33 -2.88 -4.02 -15.39
CA GLY A 33 -3.38 -5.39 -15.43
C GLY A 33 -4.90 -5.52 -15.46
N LEU A 34 -5.65 -4.53 -14.96
CA LEU A 34 -7.12 -4.55 -14.87
C LEU A 34 -7.85 -4.72 -16.22
N PRO A 35 -7.35 -4.24 -17.38
CA PRO A 35 -8.00 -4.54 -18.67
C PRO A 35 -8.09 -6.02 -19.03
N TYR A 36 -7.33 -6.89 -18.37
CA TYR A 36 -7.18 -8.31 -18.70
C TYR A 36 -7.78 -9.25 -17.65
N ALA A 37 -8.11 -8.75 -16.47
CA ALA A 37 -8.72 -9.54 -15.40
C ALA A 37 -9.50 -8.64 -14.44
N GLU A 38 -10.66 -9.11 -14.00
CA GLU A 38 -11.46 -8.41 -13.01
C GLU A 38 -10.72 -8.28 -11.65
N PRO A 39 -10.98 -7.23 -10.86
CA PRO A 39 -10.22 -6.87 -9.67
C PRO A 39 -9.99 -7.98 -8.66
N ALA A 40 -11.07 -8.66 -8.23
CA ALA A 40 -10.95 -9.71 -7.22
C ALA A 40 -10.30 -10.97 -7.78
N THR A 41 -10.57 -11.32 -9.04
CA THR A 41 -9.95 -12.43 -9.76
C THR A 41 -8.44 -12.22 -9.86
N PHE A 42 -8.00 -11.04 -10.29
CA PHE A 42 -6.57 -10.69 -10.34
C PHE A 42 -5.91 -10.87 -8.97
N LEU A 43 -6.52 -10.29 -7.93
CA LEU A 43 -5.98 -10.35 -6.57
C LEU A 43 -6.02 -11.77 -5.99
N ALA A 44 -7.04 -12.56 -6.29
CA ALA A 44 -7.12 -13.95 -5.87
C ALA A 44 -5.95 -14.79 -6.40
N TYR A 45 -5.67 -14.71 -7.71
CA TYR A 45 -4.49 -15.35 -8.30
C TYR A 45 -3.19 -14.82 -7.70
N ARG A 46 -3.04 -13.49 -7.60
CA ARG A 46 -1.85 -12.85 -7.04
C ARG A 46 -1.58 -13.32 -5.61
N PHE A 47 -2.57 -13.22 -4.72
CA PHE A 47 -2.40 -13.61 -3.32
C PHE A 47 -2.17 -15.12 -3.17
N THR A 48 -2.78 -15.94 -4.00
CA THR A 48 -2.55 -17.39 -4.00
C THR A 48 -1.09 -17.71 -4.32
N VAL A 49 -0.56 -17.14 -5.41
CA VAL A 49 0.85 -17.36 -5.80
C VAL A 49 1.80 -16.86 -4.72
N VAL A 50 1.57 -15.65 -4.19
CA VAL A 50 2.41 -15.07 -3.14
C VAL A 50 2.32 -15.89 -1.84
N ALA A 51 1.13 -16.34 -1.43
CA ALA A 51 0.94 -17.16 -0.24
C ALA A 51 1.68 -18.50 -0.37
N VAL A 52 1.57 -19.17 -1.52
CA VAL A 52 2.29 -20.42 -1.79
C VAL A 52 3.80 -20.22 -1.67
N ILE A 53 4.35 -19.18 -2.32
CA ILE A 53 5.78 -18.87 -2.24
C ILE A 53 6.21 -18.62 -0.79
N LEU A 54 5.46 -17.80 -0.05
CA LEU A 54 5.79 -17.46 1.33
C LEU A 54 5.69 -18.67 2.26
N VAL A 55 4.69 -19.55 2.08
CA VAL A 55 4.56 -20.80 2.82
C VAL A 55 5.76 -21.71 2.56
N VAL A 56 6.14 -21.90 1.29
CA VAL A 56 7.31 -22.69 0.91
C VAL A 56 8.58 -22.12 1.54
N VAL A 57 8.80 -20.82 1.45
CA VAL A 57 9.93 -20.12 2.07
C VAL A 57 9.94 -20.32 3.59
N ALA A 58 8.78 -20.17 4.26
CA ALA A 58 8.67 -20.37 5.69
C ALA A 58 9.02 -21.81 6.10
N PHE A 59 8.59 -22.83 5.35
CA PHE A 59 8.96 -24.22 5.58
C PHE A 59 10.44 -24.48 5.36
N LEU A 60 11.02 -24.02 4.26
CA LEU A 60 12.45 -24.18 3.94
C LEU A 60 13.33 -23.52 5.01
N MET A 61 12.92 -22.36 5.51
CA MET A 61 13.62 -21.63 6.56
C MET A 61 13.29 -22.13 7.98
N ARG A 62 12.49 -23.16 8.12
CA ARG A 62 12.02 -23.70 9.41
C ARG A 62 11.49 -22.60 10.34
N ALA A 63 10.73 -21.64 9.76
CA ALA A 63 10.17 -20.53 10.53
C ALA A 63 9.12 -21.03 11.54
N PRO A 64 9.04 -20.43 12.75
CA PRO A 64 8.07 -20.86 13.75
C PRO A 64 6.66 -20.46 13.32
N TRP A 65 5.73 -21.43 13.38
CA TRP A 65 4.31 -21.20 13.12
C TRP A 65 3.58 -20.77 14.39
N PRO A 66 2.48 -20.02 14.27
CA PRO A 66 1.66 -19.66 15.43
C PRO A 66 1.17 -20.90 16.18
N LYS A 67 1.17 -20.85 17.52
CA LYS A 67 0.82 -22.00 18.36
C LYS A 67 -0.62 -21.98 18.86
N SER A 68 -1.35 -20.89 18.70
CA SER A 68 -2.71 -20.72 19.24
C SER A 68 -3.71 -20.34 18.16
N ALA A 69 -4.95 -20.83 18.28
CA ALA A 69 -6.05 -20.42 17.40
C ALA A 69 -6.30 -18.91 17.43
N LYS A 70 -6.08 -18.27 18.58
CA LYS A 70 -6.18 -16.83 18.75
C LYS A 70 -5.15 -16.09 17.87
N ALA A 71 -3.91 -16.56 17.78
CA ALA A 71 -2.89 -15.98 16.92
C ALA A 71 -3.28 -16.10 15.43
N TYR A 72 -3.77 -17.27 15.00
CA TYR A 72 -4.29 -17.46 13.64
C TYR A 72 -5.46 -16.52 13.34
N PHE A 73 -6.38 -16.34 14.28
CA PHE A 73 -7.51 -15.41 14.13
C PHE A 73 -7.03 -13.96 13.94
N HIS A 74 -6.07 -13.49 14.77
CA HIS A 74 -5.55 -12.15 14.61
C HIS A 74 -4.82 -11.95 13.27
N LEU A 75 -4.06 -12.96 12.83
CA LEU A 75 -3.40 -12.93 11.51
C LEU A 75 -4.40 -12.89 10.36
N PHE A 76 -5.48 -13.65 10.47
CA PHE A 76 -6.58 -13.63 9.51
C PHE A 76 -7.20 -12.23 9.40
N ILE A 77 -7.53 -11.58 10.52
CA ILE A 77 -8.08 -10.21 10.52
C ILE A 77 -7.10 -9.20 9.90
N VAL A 78 -5.81 -9.31 10.25
CA VAL A 78 -4.78 -8.43 9.65
C VAL A 78 -4.70 -8.66 8.13
N GLY A 79 -4.71 -9.90 7.67
CA GLY A 79 -4.71 -10.22 6.24
C GLY A 79 -5.91 -9.65 5.51
N LEU A 80 -7.10 -9.75 6.12
CA LEU A 80 -8.30 -9.12 5.56
C LEU A 80 -8.16 -7.61 5.46
N LEU A 81 -7.69 -6.93 6.51
CA LEU A 81 -7.61 -5.46 6.54
C LEU A 81 -6.49 -4.93 5.63
N LEU A 82 -5.27 -5.46 5.76
CA LEU A 82 -4.10 -4.93 5.05
C LEU A 82 -4.04 -5.32 3.58
N GLN A 83 -4.60 -6.47 3.22
CA GLN A 83 -4.49 -6.98 1.86
C GLN A 83 -5.86 -7.04 1.17
N ALA A 84 -6.84 -7.79 1.70
CA ALA A 84 -8.12 -7.96 1.03
C ALA A 84 -8.88 -6.63 0.93
N VAL A 85 -9.09 -5.92 2.04
CA VAL A 85 -9.82 -4.64 2.04
C VAL A 85 -8.98 -3.55 1.38
N ASN A 86 -7.73 -3.36 1.80
CA ASN A 86 -6.91 -2.28 1.23
C ASN A 86 -6.68 -2.48 -0.26
N LEU A 87 -6.04 -3.57 -0.69
CA LEU A 87 -5.74 -3.78 -2.11
C LEU A 87 -6.99 -4.08 -2.94
N GLY A 88 -7.99 -4.78 -2.38
CA GLY A 88 -9.27 -4.99 -3.03
C GLY A 88 -9.93 -3.65 -3.37
N CYS A 89 -10.10 -2.78 -2.40
CA CYS A 89 -10.69 -1.46 -2.62
C CYS A 89 -9.84 -0.58 -3.55
N VAL A 90 -8.50 -0.70 -3.54
CA VAL A 90 -7.62 -0.02 -4.51
C VAL A 90 -7.92 -0.48 -5.93
N PHE A 91 -7.97 -1.79 -6.16
CA PHE A 91 -8.21 -2.36 -7.49
C PHE A 91 -9.60 -2.02 -7.99
N PHE A 92 -10.63 -2.20 -7.20
CA PHE A 92 -12.00 -1.80 -7.54
C PHE A 92 -12.13 -0.29 -7.78
N ALA A 93 -11.44 0.57 -7.00
CA ALA A 93 -11.48 2.01 -7.22
C ALA A 93 -10.91 2.38 -8.60
N ILE A 94 -9.80 1.76 -9.00
CA ILE A 94 -9.18 1.98 -10.31
C ILE A 94 -10.08 1.43 -11.43
N ASP A 95 -10.69 0.27 -11.24
CA ASP A 95 -11.65 -0.33 -12.17
C ASP A 95 -12.88 0.57 -12.38
N PHE A 96 -13.37 1.22 -11.31
CA PHE A 96 -14.41 2.24 -11.38
C PHE A 96 -13.93 3.62 -11.89
N GLY A 97 -12.78 3.66 -12.55
CA GLY A 97 -12.29 4.82 -13.29
C GLY A 97 -11.55 5.86 -12.44
N VAL A 98 -11.23 5.57 -11.18
CA VAL A 98 -10.37 6.47 -10.39
C VAL A 98 -8.93 6.35 -10.86
N ASP A 99 -8.29 7.48 -11.10
CA ASP A 99 -6.87 7.51 -11.47
C ASP A 99 -6.00 6.78 -10.44
N ALA A 100 -5.02 6.02 -10.91
CA ALA A 100 -4.07 5.31 -10.06
C ALA A 100 -3.31 6.26 -9.12
N SER A 101 -2.96 7.45 -9.61
CA SER A 101 -2.32 8.51 -8.85
C SER A 101 -3.21 9.11 -7.75
N VAL A 102 -4.51 9.26 -7.99
CA VAL A 102 -5.47 9.74 -6.98
C VAL A 102 -5.63 8.70 -5.86
N THR A 103 -5.76 7.43 -6.23
CA THR A 103 -5.82 6.32 -5.27
C THR A 103 -4.53 6.24 -4.44
N ALA A 104 -3.37 6.42 -5.07
CA ALA A 104 -2.07 6.48 -4.39
C ALA A 104 -1.99 7.68 -3.41
N LEU A 105 -2.53 8.85 -3.81
CA LEU A 105 -2.56 10.04 -2.98
C LEU A 105 -3.44 9.84 -1.72
N ILE A 106 -4.64 9.28 -1.89
CA ILE A 106 -5.54 8.98 -0.78
C ILE A 106 -4.87 7.99 0.19
N ASN A 107 -4.28 6.90 -0.32
CA ASN A 107 -3.53 5.94 0.50
C ASN A 107 -2.28 6.55 1.14
N GLY A 108 -1.69 7.58 0.53
CA GLY A 108 -0.58 8.35 1.08
C GLY A 108 -0.90 9.09 2.39
N LEU A 109 -2.18 9.27 2.74
CA LEU A 109 -2.63 9.78 4.04
C LEU A 109 -2.52 8.75 5.18
N GLN A 110 -2.17 7.50 4.89
CA GLN A 110 -2.10 6.41 5.87
C GLN A 110 -1.29 6.78 7.13
N PRO A 111 -0.10 7.39 7.07
CA PRO A 111 0.63 7.73 8.30
C PRO A 111 -0.12 8.75 9.17
N ALA A 112 -0.82 9.70 8.54
CA ALA A 112 -1.62 10.68 9.25
C ALA A 112 -2.82 10.02 9.95
N LEU A 113 -3.54 9.14 9.26
CA LEU A 113 -4.68 8.43 9.83
C LEU A 113 -4.26 7.45 10.92
N VAL A 114 -3.13 6.74 10.73
CA VAL A 114 -2.54 5.86 11.77
C VAL A 114 -2.23 6.65 13.03
N ALA A 115 -1.63 7.84 12.92
CA ALA A 115 -1.33 8.67 14.07
C ALA A 115 -2.62 9.12 14.81
N ILE A 116 -3.68 9.51 14.08
CA ILE A 116 -4.98 9.86 14.69
C ILE A 116 -5.57 8.66 15.45
N ILE A 117 -5.56 7.47 14.85
CA ILE A 117 -6.09 6.25 15.49
C ILE A 117 -5.23 5.88 16.70
N ALA A 118 -3.91 6.03 16.62
CA ALA A 118 -2.96 5.72 17.70
C ALA A 118 -3.24 6.56 18.96
N ILE A 119 -3.66 7.81 18.84
CA ILE A 119 -4.08 8.65 19.98
C ILE A 119 -5.19 7.96 20.76
N SER A 120 -6.24 7.51 20.05
CA SER A 120 -7.44 6.96 20.67
C SER A 120 -7.23 5.52 21.17
N VAL A 121 -6.41 4.72 20.49
CA VAL A 121 -6.26 3.27 20.74
C VAL A 121 -5.04 2.95 21.59
N LEU A 122 -3.94 3.71 21.45
CA LEU A 122 -2.66 3.50 22.12
C LEU A 122 -2.36 4.56 23.19
N GLY A 123 -3.18 5.61 23.29
CA GLY A 123 -2.98 6.70 24.24
C GLY A 123 -1.78 7.61 23.91
N GLU A 124 -1.31 7.62 22.66
CA GLU A 124 -0.20 8.45 22.23
C GLU A 124 -0.58 9.93 22.25
N ARG A 125 0.38 10.80 22.55
CA ARG A 125 0.17 12.26 22.55
C ARG A 125 0.53 12.84 21.19
N THR A 126 -0.24 13.81 20.72
CA THR A 126 0.03 14.54 19.48
C THR A 126 0.46 15.96 19.74
N SER A 127 1.31 16.49 18.86
CA SER A 127 1.71 17.89 18.86
C SER A 127 0.75 18.73 17.99
N GLY A 128 0.74 20.07 18.20
CA GLY A 128 -0.02 20.99 17.36
C GLY A 128 0.42 20.95 15.89
N TRP A 129 1.68 20.65 15.61
CA TRP A 129 2.19 20.49 14.25
C TRP A 129 1.61 19.26 13.54
N GLN A 130 1.35 18.20 14.29
CA GLN A 130 0.70 17.00 13.74
C GLN A 130 -0.75 17.30 13.39
N TRP A 131 -1.49 18.04 14.24
CA TRP A 131 -2.85 18.48 13.92
C TRP A 131 -2.91 19.36 12.67
N LEU A 132 -1.99 20.33 12.54
CA LEU A 132 -1.87 21.10 11.31
C LEU A 132 -1.60 20.22 10.10
N GLY A 133 -0.73 19.23 10.25
CA GLY A 133 -0.42 18.25 9.20
C GLY A 133 -1.65 17.44 8.77
N PHE A 134 -2.50 17.02 9.73
CA PHE A 134 -3.76 16.33 9.41
C PHE A 134 -4.70 17.20 8.59
N VAL A 135 -4.91 18.44 9.01
CA VAL A 135 -5.80 19.37 8.31
C VAL A 135 -5.31 19.64 6.89
N LEU A 136 -4.00 19.89 6.72
CA LEU A 136 -3.41 20.11 5.41
C LEU A 136 -3.48 18.84 4.54
N GLY A 137 -3.19 17.68 5.11
CA GLY A 137 -3.25 16.40 4.40
C GLY A 137 -4.66 16.11 3.85
N LEU A 138 -5.66 16.19 4.73
CA LEU A 138 -7.06 15.99 4.35
C LEU A 138 -7.55 17.05 3.36
N GLY A 139 -7.21 18.33 3.61
CA GLY A 139 -7.60 19.43 2.73
C GLY A 139 -6.99 19.28 1.33
N GLY A 140 -5.71 18.92 1.24
CA GLY A 140 -5.04 18.68 -0.03
C GLY A 140 -5.67 17.54 -0.83
N VAL A 141 -5.97 16.42 -0.17
CA VAL A 141 -6.66 15.30 -0.83
C VAL A 141 -8.08 15.68 -1.25
N ALA A 142 -8.82 16.40 -0.39
CA ALA A 142 -10.16 16.85 -0.72
C ALA A 142 -10.17 17.75 -1.97
N MET A 143 -9.19 18.65 -2.10
CA MET A 143 -9.03 19.50 -3.31
C MET A 143 -8.83 18.64 -4.58
N VAL A 144 -7.98 17.61 -4.52
CA VAL A 144 -7.72 16.72 -5.66
C VAL A 144 -8.97 15.93 -6.03
N VAL A 145 -9.60 15.29 -5.04
CA VAL A 145 -10.81 14.47 -5.22
C VAL A 145 -11.94 15.31 -5.81
N TRP A 146 -12.21 16.48 -5.22
CA TRP A 146 -13.25 17.38 -5.70
C TRP A 146 -13.01 17.76 -7.17
N ARG A 147 -11.79 18.21 -7.50
CA ARG A 147 -11.47 18.65 -8.86
C ARG A 147 -11.55 17.51 -9.89
N LYS A 148 -11.17 16.30 -9.51
CA LYS A 148 -11.27 15.12 -10.39
C LYS A 148 -12.74 14.74 -10.63
N LEU A 149 -13.58 14.76 -9.60
CA LEU A 149 -15.01 14.49 -9.74
C LEU A 149 -15.70 15.56 -10.61
N GLU A 150 -15.37 16.85 -10.45
CA GLU A 150 -15.87 17.93 -11.33
C GLU A 150 -15.52 17.70 -12.81
N LEU A 151 -14.34 17.11 -13.08
CA LEU A 151 -13.88 16.80 -14.43
C LEU A 151 -14.45 15.47 -14.95
N GLY A 152 -15.29 14.76 -14.17
CA GLY A 152 -15.85 13.46 -14.53
C GLY A 152 -14.82 12.32 -14.49
N VAL A 153 -13.70 12.50 -13.80
CA VAL A 153 -12.67 11.46 -13.63
C VAL A 153 -12.95 10.66 -12.37
N GLY A 154 -13.24 9.38 -12.55
CA GLY A 154 -13.65 8.48 -11.48
C GLY A 154 -15.14 8.63 -11.10
N THR A 155 -15.60 7.74 -10.28
CA THR A 155 -16.97 7.73 -9.75
C THR A 155 -16.97 8.02 -8.25
N PRO A 156 -18.07 8.54 -7.68
CA PRO A 156 -18.20 8.69 -6.23
C PRO A 156 -17.97 7.35 -5.48
N LEU A 157 -18.42 6.24 -6.07
CA LEU A 157 -18.20 4.90 -5.52
C LEU A 157 -16.71 4.55 -5.54
N GLY A 158 -16.00 4.75 -6.64
CA GLY A 158 -14.56 4.50 -6.73
C GLY A 158 -13.76 5.36 -5.75
N MET A 159 -14.13 6.64 -5.57
CA MET A 159 -13.50 7.52 -4.56
C MET A 159 -13.75 7.03 -3.13
N SER A 160 -14.97 6.58 -2.82
CA SER A 160 -15.28 6.00 -1.50
C SER A 160 -14.54 4.69 -1.25
N LEU A 161 -14.33 3.87 -2.28
CA LEU A 161 -13.48 2.68 -2.20
C LEU A 161 -12.02 3.03 -1.93
N SER A 162 -11.47 4.10 -2.54
CA SER A 162 -10.12 4.57 -2.22
C SER A 162 -9.99 5.00 -0.75
N VAL A 163 -11.03 5.63 -0.18
CA VAL A 163 -11.08 5.96 1.26
C VAL A 163 -11.22 4.69 2.11
N CYS A 164 -12.02 3.73 1.69
CA CYS A 164 -12.13 2.43 2.36
C CYS A 164 -10.80 1.68 2.38
N ALA A 165 -10.03 1.74 1.28
CA ALA A 165 -8.68 1.20 1.20
C ALA A 165 -7.75 1.82 2.25
N LEU A 166 -7.76 3.15 2.38
CA LEU A 166 -7.00 3.89 3.39
C LEU A 166 -7.40 3.48 4.82
N LEU A 167 -8.71 3.34 5.10
CA LEU A 167 -9.20 2.89 6.40
C LEU A 167 -8.74 1.47 6.71
N GLY A 168 -8.89 0.53 5.76
CA GLY A 168 -8.44 -0.86 5.90
C GLY A 168 -6.95 -0.94 6.22
N LEU A 169 -6.13 -0.20 5.47
CA LEU A 169 -4.69 -0.12 5.68
C LEU A 169 -4.35 0.44 7.07
N SER A 170 -4.96 1.56 7.47
CA SER A 170 -4.63 2.26 8.71
C SER A 170 -5.08 1.48 9.95
N ILE A 171 -6.29 0.94 9.93
CA ILE A 171 -6.81 0.10 11.01
C ILE A 171 -6.00 -1.20 11.09
N GLY A 172 -5.68 -1.80 9.94
CA GLY A 172 -4.88 -3.03 9.86
C GLY A 172 -3.50 -2.86 10.48
N VAL A 173 -2.81 -1.76 10.22
CA VAL A 173 -1.50 -1.46 10.83
C VAL A 173 -1.58 -1.34 12.35
N ILE A 174 -2.57 -0.61 12.87
CA ILE A 174 -2.77 -0.48 14.32
C ILE A 174 -3.16 -1.83 14.96
N TYR A 175 -4.04 -2.58 14.29
CA TYR A 175 -4.43 -3.90 14.74
C TYR A 175 -3.24 -4.87 14.78
N GLN A 176 -2.41 -4.88 13.74
CA GLN A 176 -1.19 -5.67 13.68
C GLN A 176 -0.22 -5.31 14.81
N LYS A 177 0.02 -4.00 15.04
CA LYS A 177 0.87 -3.50 16.14
C LYS A 177 0.36 -3.98 17.50
N LYS A 178 -0.96 -3.94 17.71
CA LYS A 178 -1.56 -4.26 19.02
C LYS A 178 -1.64 -5.76 19.31
N PHE A 179 -1.89 -6.60 18.30
CA PHE A 179 -2.24 -8.01 18.49
C PHE A 179 -1.27 -9.02 17.89
N CYS A 180 -0.31 -8.55 17.05
CA CYS A 180 0.58 -9.42 16.29
C CYS A 180 2.06 -8.98 16.39
N GLU A 181 2.46 -8.28 17.47
CA GLU A 181 3.81 -7.73 17.65
C GLU A 181 4.89 -8.83 17.68
N ASP A 182 4.62 -9.95 18.41
CA ASP A 182 5.56 -11.06 18.60
C ASP A 182 5.57 -12.08 17.45
N MET A 183 4.92 -11.79 16.34
CA MET A 183 4.75 -12.71 15.25
C MET A 183 5.99 -12.82 14.36
N ASP A 184 6.36 -14.04 13.97
CA ASP A 184 7.37 -14.22 12.91
C ASP A 184 6.86 -13.65 11.59
N LEU A 185 7.62 -12.75 10.99
CA LEU A 185 7.21 -12.05 9.77
C LEU A 185 6.97 -13.00 8.58
N ARG A 186 7.70 -14.12 8.50
CA ARG A 186 7.60 -15.06 7.38
C ARG A 186 6.28 -15.83 7.42
N THR A 187 6.01 -16.49 8.55
CA THR A 187 4.78 -17.27 8.73
C THR A 187 3.55 -16.37 8.85
N GLY A 188 3.69 -15.22 9.50
CA GLY A 188 2.61 -14.26 9.64
C GLY A 188 2.18 -13.65 8.32
N THR A 189 3.13 -13.18 7.50
CA THR A 189 2.79 -12.64 6.18
C THR A 189 2.19 -13.71 5.27
N ALA A 190 2.70 -14.97 5.34
CA ALA A 190 2.12 -16.10 4.61
C ALA A 190 0.64 -16.32 4.98
N MET A 191 0.31 -16.34 6.29
CA MET A 191 -1.06 -16.51 6.76
C MET A 191 -1.97 -15.34 6.39
N GLN A 192 -1.49 -14.12 6.52
CA GLN A 192 -2.22 -12.91 6.12
C GLN A 192 -2.56 -12.94 4.63
N THR A 193 -1.57 -13.30 3.79
CA THR A 193 -1.77 -13.38 2.34
C THR A 193 -2.70 -14.53 1.95
N ALA A 194 -2.62 -15.67 2.64
CA ALA A 194 -3.55 -16.77 2.43
C ALA A 194 -5.00 -16.39 2.80
N ALA A 195 -5.20 -15.66 3.91
CA ALA A 195 -6.51 -15.15 4.29
C ALA A 195 -7.08 -14.18 3.24
N ALA A 196 -6.25 -13.31 2.71
CA ALA A 196 -6.64 -12.38 1.64
C ALA A 196 -6.97 -13.13 0.33
N ALA A 197 -6.20 -14.19 0.00
CA ALA A 197 -6.50 -15.03 -1.17
C ALA A 197 -7.89 -15.66 -1.04
N VAL A 198 -8.20 -16.27 0.10
CA VAL A 198 -9.52 -16.86 0.34
C VAL A 198 -10.63 -15.81 0.21
N ALA A 199 -10.46 -14.63 0.80
CA ALA A 199 -11.44 -13.55 0.70
C ALA A 199 -11.66 -13.11 -0.76
N MET A 200 -10.59 -12.93 -1.53
CA MET A 200 -10.69 -12.51 -2.93
C MET A 200 -11.29 -13.61 -3.82
N TRP A 201 -11.01 -14.89 -3.56
CA TRP A 201 -11.69 -15.98 -4.26
C TRP A 201 -13.20 -16.02 -3.96
N ILE A 202 -13.63 -15.73 -2.73
CA ILE A 202 -15.06 -15.64 -2.39
C ILE A 202 -15.71 -14.47 -3.15
N VAL A 203 -15.04 -13.30 -3.19
CA VAL A 203 -15.55 -12.14 -3.93
C VAL A 203 -15.60 -12.44 -5.43
N SER A 204 -14.53 -12.97 -6.02
CA SER A 204 -14.48 -13.34 -7.43
C SER A 204 -15.59 -14.34 -7.81
N ALA A 205 -15.75 -15.42 -7.04
CA ALA A 205 -16.78 -16.41 -7.29
C ALA A 205 -18.23 -15.90 -7.14
N GLY A 206 -18.44 -14.85 -6.35
CA GLY A 206 -19.76 -14.26 -6.10
C GLY A 206 -20.18 -13.14 -7.06
N TRP A 207 -19.23 -12.38 -7.58
CA TRP A 207 -19.52 -11.14 -8.32
C TRP A 207 -18.79 -10.97 -9.65
N GLU A 208 -17.81 -11.83 -9.96
CA GLU A 208 -16.99 -11.71 -11.16
C GLU A 208 -17.13 -12.96 -12.04
N THR A 209 -16.73 -12.85 -13.30
CA THR A 209 -16.75 -13.97 -14.25
C THR A 209 -15.61 -14.95 -14.03
N GLY A 210 -14.54 -14.51 -13.35
CA GLY A 210 -13.33 -15.30 -13.11
C GLY A 210 -12.46 -15.48 -14.37
N VAL A 211 -12.80 -14.80 -15.47
CA VAL A 211 -12.05 -14.88 -16.73
C VAL A 211 -10.80 -14.04 -16.65
N VAL A 212 -9.69 -14.58 -17.15
CA VAL A 212 -8.40 -13.90 -17.24
C VAL A 212 -7.85 -14.04 -18.63
N ASP A 213 -7.55 -12.91 -19.27
CA ASP A 213 -6.87 -12.87 -20.57
C ASP A 213 -5.35 -12.91 -20.35
N TRP A 214 -4.76 -14.09 -20.50
CA TRP A 214 -3.33 -14.33 -20.27
C TRP A 214 -2.46 -13.77 -21.41
N THR A 215 -2.53 -12.46 -21.62
CA THR A 215 -1.67 -11.75 -22.57
C THR A 215 -0.27 -11.52 -21.96
N GLY A 216 0.70 -11.15 -22.82
CA GLY A 216 2.05 -10.80 -22.36
C GLY A 216 2.05 -9.63 -21.37
N GLU A 217 1.16 -8.64 -21.61
CA GLU A 217 0.98 -7.46 -20.76
C GLU A 217 0.43 -7.84 -19.38
N PHE A 218 -0.57 -8.72 -19.34
CA PHE A 218 -1.11 -9.22 -18.09
C PHE A 218 -0.07 -10.00 -17.30
N ILE A 219 0.64 -10.93 -17.95
CA ILE A 219 1.69 -11.74 -17.31
C ILE A 219 2.77 -10.82 -16.74
N PHE A 220 3.18 -9.78 -17.46
CA PHE A 220 4.15 -8.79 -16.96
C PHE A 220 3.62 -8.09 -15.71
N ALA A 221 2.40 -7.53 -15.75
CA ALA A 221 1.79 -6.86 -14.59
C ALA A 221 1.65 -7.81 -13.40
N PHE A 222 1.19 -9.03 -13.66
CA PHE A 222 0.98 -10.06 -12.63
C PHE A 222 2.28 -10.48 -11.95
N VAL A 223 3.33 -10.77 -12.72
CA VAL A 223 4.66 -11.14 -12.19
C VAL A 223 5.27 -9.96 -11.46
N TRP A 224 5.18 -8.74 -12.01
CA TRP A 224 5.67 -7.54 -11.36
C TRP A 224 5.04 -7.34 -9.98
N LEU A 225 3.71 -7.38 -9.91
CA LEU A 225 2.98 -7.17 -8.66
C LEU A 225 3.15 -8.33 -7.67
N SER A 226 3.23 -9.57 -8.15
CA SER A 226 3.33 -10.75 -7.29
C SER A 226 4.75 -10.98 -6.79
N VAL A 227 5.75 -10.91 -7.66
CA VAL A 227 7.13 -11.25 -7.31
C VAL A 227 7.91 -10.00 -6.91
N VAL A 228 7.98 -9.01 -7.80
CA VAL A 228 8.83 -7.85 -7.57
C VAL A 228 8.30 -7.00 -6.43
N LEU A 229 7.00 -6.72 -6.41
CA LEU A 229 6.41 -5.86 -5.39
C LEU A 229 6.12 -6.62 -4.08
N SER A 230 5.43 -7.76 -4.13
CA SER A 230 5.03 -8.46 -2.90
C SER A 230 6.18 -9.16 -2.18
N LEU A 231 7.22 -9.57 -2.89
CA LEU A 231 8.40 -10.20 -2.28
C LEU A 231 9.58 -9.25 -2.26
N GLY A 232 9.94 -8.68 -3.41
CA GLY A 232 11.13 -7.83 -3.54
C GLY A 232 11.06 -6.55 -2.71
N ALA A 233 9.95 -5.81 -2.76
CA ALA A 233 9.80 -4.58 -2.00
C ALA A 233 9.76 -4.85 -0.48
N ILE A 234 9.14 -5.96 -0.04
CA ILE A 234 9.11 -6.33 1.38
C ILE A 234 10.52 -6.70 1.85
N ILE A 235 11.28 -7.50 1.08
CA ILE A 235 12.66 -7.85 1.42
C ILE A 235 13.53 -6.59 1.52
N LEU A 236 13.40 -5.68 0.56
CA LEU A 236 14.12 -4.41 0.55
C LEU A 236 13.76 -3.53 1.76
N LEU A 237 12.46 -3.44 2.08
CA LEU A 237 11.97 -2.72 3.26
C LEU A 237 12.57 -3.27 4.55
N LEU A 238 12.53 -4.59 4.74
CA LEU A 238 13.09 -5.24 5.93
C LEU A 238 14.61 -5.06 6.03
N TYR A 239 15.31 -5.12 4.89
CA TYR A 239 16.73 -4.84 4.83
C TYR A 239 17.05 -3.41 5.31
N LEU A 240 16.31 -2.41 4.79
CA LEU A 240 16.50 -1.00 5.16
C LEU A 240 16.20 -0.75 6.64
N ILE A 241 15.16 -1.37 7.19
CA ILE A 241 14.82 -1.29 8.62
C ILE A 241 15.96 -1.89 9.46
N ARG A 242 16.50 -3.04 9.08
CA ARG A 242 17.65 -3.66 9.78
C ARG A 242 18.92 -2.81 9.71
N CYS A 243 19.09 -2.03 8.64
CA CYS A 243 20.19 -1.07 8.52
C CYS A 243 19.97 0.22 9.34
N GLY A 244 18.93 0.29 10.19
CA GLY A 244 18.63 1.46 11.03
C GLY A 244 18.02 2.64 10.28
N GLN A 245 17.46 2.41 9.10
CA GLN A 245 16.90 3.47 8.25
C GLN A 245 15.36 3.59 8.35
N ALA A 246 14.73 3.00 9.37
CA ALA A 246 13.28 2.96 9.49
C ALA A 246 12.61 4.36 9.39
N ALA A 247 13.14 5.36 10.14
CA ALA A 247 12.60 6.73 10.09
C ALA A 247 12.78 7.37 8.71
N ARG A 248 13.90 7.12 8.04
CA ARG A 248 14.17 7.64 6.70
C ARG A 248 13.25 7.00 5.66
N VAL A 249 13.05 5.70 5.74
CA VAL A 249 12.12 4.98 4.85
C VAL A 249 10.70 5.51 5.03
N SER A 250 10.23 5.68 6.27
CA SER A 250 8.90 6.25 6.54
C SER A 250 8.73 7.64 5.93
N SER A 251 9.76 8.49 6.00
CA SER A 251 9.73 9.82 5.37
C SER A 251 9.69 9.77 3.85
N LEU A 252 10.34 8.77 3.24
CA LEU A 252 10.35 8.63 1.79
C LEU A 252 9.02 8.11 1.21
N PHE A 253 8.18 7.43 1.99
CA PHE A 253 6.85 7.04 1.54
C PHE A 253 5.96 8.23 1.15
N PHE A 254 6.29 9.46 1.61
CA PHE A 254 5.60 10.68 1.14
C PHE A 254 5.85 10.99 -0.33
N LEU A 255 6.90 10.43 -0.90
CA LEU A 255 7.19 10.57 -2.33
C LEU A 255 6.40 9.57 -3.20
N VAL A 256 5.73 8.58 -2.60
CA VAL A 256 4.94 7.59 -3.36
C VAL A 256 3.85 8.26 -4.21
N PRO A 257 2.98 9.16 -3.70
CA PRO A 257 1.97 9.80 -4.51
C PRO A 257 2.51 10.64 -5.67
N PRO A 258 3.49 11.55 -5.48
CA PRO A 258 4.06 12.31 -6.60
C PRO A 258 4.78 11.42 -7.62
N VAL A 259 5.47 10.36 -7.18
CA VAL A 259 6.12 9.42 -8.10
C VAL A 259 5.07 8.62 -8.87
N ALA A 260 3.98 8.16 -8.21
CA ALA A 260 2.86 7.52 -8.89
C ALA A 260 2.20 8.45 -9.91
N ALA A 261 2.03 9.74 -9.58
CA ALA A 261 1.49 10.74 -10.51
C ALA A 261 2.37 10.92 -11.76
N ILE A 262 3.70 10.95 -11.59
CA ILE A 262 4.65 11.01 -12.71
C ILE A 262 4.50 9.79 -13.61
N PHE A 263 4.49 8.59 -13.06
CA PHE A 263 4.28 7.37 -13.85
C PHE A 263 2.91 7.35 -14.53
N SER A 264 1.84 7.72 -13.83
CA SER A 264 0.49 7.79 -14.38
C SER A 264 0.39 8.77 -15.56
N TYR A 265 1.08 9.92 -15.46
CA TYR A 265 1.16 10.88 -16.57
C TYR A 265 1.80 10.25 -17.82
N PHE A 266 2.97 9.63 -17.67
CA PHE A 266 3.69 9.07 -18.81
C PHE A 266 3.05 7.80 -19.39
N MET A 267 2.44 6.94 -18.57
CA MET A 267 1.91 5.64 -19.01
C MET A 267 0.43 5.70 -19.42
N PHE A 268 -0.35 6.58 -18.79
CA PHE A 268 -1.82 6.61 -18.98
C PHE A 268 -2.33 7.99 -19.40
N ASN A 269 -1.44 8.97 -19.66
CA ASN A 269 -1.82 10.36 -19.95
C ASN A 269 -2.74 10.98 -18.89
N GLU A 270 -2.61 10.57 -17.63
CA GLU A 270 -3.33 11.19 -16.52
C GLU A 270 -2.87 12.63 -16.34
N THR A 271 -3.73 13.60 -16.59
CA THR A 271 -3.38 15.02 -16.48
C THR A 271 -3.85 15.59 -15.14
N PHE A 272 -3.06 16.51 -14.61
CA PHE A 272 -3.36 17.23 -13.38
C PHE A 272 -3.47 18.72 -13.67
N GLY A 273 -4.65 19.29 -13.44
CA GLY A 273 -4.81 20.76 -13.45
C GLY A 273 -4.07 21.39 -12.26
N ALA A 274 -3.84 22.70 -12.34
CA ALA A 274 -3.12 23.45 -11.29
C ALA A 274 -3.70 23.21 -9.87
N VAL A 275 -5.01 23.15 -9.73
CA VAL A 275 -5.68 22.88 -8.44
C VAL A 275 -5.31 21.51 -7.88
N ALA A 276 -5.27 20.48 -8.73
CA ALA A 276 -4.88 19.13 -8.29
C ALA A 276 -3.40 19.08 -7.90
N MET A 277 -2.50 19.77 -8.62
CA MET A 277 -1.08 19.86 -8.28
C MET A 277 -0.86 20.57 -6.93
N ILE A 278 -1.58 21.68 -6.69
CA ILE A 278 -1.53 22.40 -5.41
C ILE A 278 -2.06 21.47 -4.30
N GLY A 279 -3.19 20.78 -4.52
CA GLY A 279 -3.74 19.84 -3.56
C GLY A 279 -2.77 18.71 -3.20
N MET A 280 -2.08 18.12 -4.19
CA MET A 280 -1.04 17.11 -3.96
C MET A 280 0.12 17.67 -3.14
N LEU A 281 0.60 18.87 -3.46
CA LEU A 281 1.68 19.52 -2.71
C LEU A 281 1.27 19.76 -1.25
N VAL A 282 0.07 20.30 -1.03
CA VAL A 282 -0.49 20.54 0.31
C VAL A 282 -0.62 19.23 1.10
N ALA A 283 -1.10 18.16 0.45
CA ALA A 283 -1.20 16.83 1.08
C ALA A 283 0.17 16.29 1.50
N VAL A 284 1.17 16.36 0.62
CA VAL A 284 2.55 15.90 0.91
C VAL A 284 3.17 16.69 2.07
N ILE A 285 3.00 18.02 2.08
CA ILE A 285 3.46 18.88 3.19
C ILE A 285 2.74 18.48 4.49
N GLY A 286 1.42 18.29 4.44
CA GLY A 286 0.62 17.87 5.57
C GLY A 286 1.12 16.57 6.19
N VAL A 287 1.33 15.54 5.37
CA VAL A 287 1.85 14.24 5.85
C VAL A 287 3.29 14.38 6.37
N GLY A 288 4.11 15.23 5.75
CA GLY A 288 5.45 15.56 6.24
C GLY A 288 5.43 16.17 7.65
N LEU A 289 4.48 17.05 7.96
CA LEU A 289 4.32 17.66 9.29
C LEU A 289 3.87 16.65 10.34
N VAL A 290 3.00 15.70 9.98
CA VAL A 290 2.55 14.63 10.90
C VAL A 290 3.73 13.79 11.40
N ASN A 291 4.71 13.52 10.55
CA ASN A 291 5.89 12.72 10.92
C ASN A 291 7.05 13.51 11.51
N ARG A 292 6.87 14.80 11.71
CA ARG A 292 7.86 15.61 12.39
C ARG A 292 7.82 15.26 13.89
N ASN A 293 8.90 14.62 14.37
CA ASN A 293 9.03 14.36 15.80
C ASN A 293 8.94 15.69 16.55
N PRO A 294 8.22 15.72 17.70
CA PRO A 294 8.15 16.91 18.56
C PRO A 294 9.51 17.31 19.10
#